data_0913f22ecc7a54d27fb55b3cd4042bd9
#
_entry.id   0913f22ecc7a54d27fb55b3cd4042bd9
#
_cell.length_a   1.000
_cell.length_b   1.000
_cell.length_c   1.000
_cell.angle_alpha   90.00
_cell.angle_beta   90.00
_cell.angle_gamma   90.00
#
_symmetry.space_group_name_H-M   'P 1'
#
loop_
_entity.id
_entity.type
_entity.pdbx_description
1 polymer ?
#
loop_
_entity_poly.entity_id
_entity_poly.type
_entity_poly.pdbx_seq_one_letter_code
_entity_poly.pdbx_strand_id
1 'polypeptide(L)'
;GITPTLLVADFDSLDAAPAFDHILRLPVEKDDTDMIRAVKEGFDRGEREFHLLGGMGGHRTDHTVANMQTLAYIARRGGQGWLYGNGERFTAICDGGEITLTAGQNSVFSVFCLGADAEGVTIGNAKYPLTDAVLTADFPLGVSNHFIGQAVRVAVRRGCLLIGITDKE
;
A
#
# COMPACT_ATOMS: atom_id res chain seq x y z
N GLY A 1 -16.75 19.38 -1.45
CA GLY A 1 -15.35 19.03 -1.75
C GLY A 1 -14.54 18.93 -0.47
N ILE A 2 -13.38 18.26 -0.54
CA ILE A 2 -12.43 18.20 0.57
C ILE A 2 -11.45 19.34 0.40
N THR A 3 -11.24 20.14 1.44
CA THR A 3 -10.20 21.17 1.48
C THR A 3 -8.97 20.54 2.14
N PRO A 4 -7.81 20.47 1.45
CA PRO A 4 -6.61 19.93 2.04
C PRO A 4 -6.10 20.83 3.19
N THR A 5 -5.42 20.26 4.16
CA THR A 5 -4.78 21.00 5.26
C THR A 5 -3.33 21.35 4.95
N LEU A 6 -2.72 20.63 4.01
CA LEU A 6 -1.35 20.85 3.56
C LEU A 6 -1.24 20.45 2.10
N LEU A 7 -0.51 21.22 1.30
CA LEU A 7 -0.10 20.88 -0.05
C LEU A 7 1.42 20.63 -0.06
N VAL A 8 1.83 19.44 -0.53
CA VAL A 8 3.24 19.03 -0.62
C VAL A 8 3.55 18.75 -2.08
N ALA A 9 4.38 19.54 -2.72
CA ALA A 9 4.75 19.37 -4.13
C ALA A 9 5.99 20.19 -4.51
N ASP A 10 6.67 19.83 -5.60
CA ASP A 10 7.72 20.63 -6.23
C ASP A 10 7.17 21.59 -7.31
N PHE A 11 5.95 21.34 -7.79
CA PHE A 11 5.26 22.13 -8.82
C PHE A 11 5.94 22.16 -10.19
N ASP A 12 6.78 21.18 -10.50
CA ASP A 12 7.52 21.09 -11.77
C ASP A 12 6.59 20.88 -12.98
N SER A 13 5.41 20.30 -12.76
CA SER A 13 4.41 20.02 -13.79
C SER A 13 3.28 21.05 -13.88
N LEU A 14 3.37 22.16 -13.16
CA LEU A 14 2.36 23.22 -13.13
C LEU A 14 2.95 24.57 -13.56
N ASP A 15 2.24 25.32 -14.43
CA ASP A 15 2.63 26.65 -14.84
C ASP A 15 2.67 27.65 -13.68
N ALA A 16 1.84 27.43 -12.65
CA ALA A 16 1.86 28.23 -11.42
C ALA A 16 1.40 27.39 -10.23
N ALA A 17 2.01 27.61 -9.06
CA ALA A 17 1.55 27.02 -7.82
C ALA A 17 0.15 27.55 -7.48
N PRO A 18 -0.79 26.69 -7.04
CA PRO A 18 -2.11 27.13 -6.63
C PRO A 18 -2.02 28.06 -5.42
N ALA A 19 -2.94 29.01 -5.31
CA ALA A 19 -3.08 29.83 -4.11
C ALA A 19 -3.59 28.96 -2.95
N PHE A 20 -2.71 28.67 -2.01
CA PHE A 20 -2.99 27.84 -0.84
C PHE A 20 -2.16 28.32 0.37
N ASP A 21 -2.76 28.35 1.56
CA ASP A 21 -2.13 28.96 2.74
C ASP A 21 -0.99 28.11 3.32
N HIS A 22 -1.07 26.78 3.21
CA HIS A 22 -0.10 25.84 3.78
C HIS A 22 0.55 24.99 2.70
N ILE A 23 1.64 25.49 2.15
CA ILE A 23 2.43 24.81 1.11
C ILE A 23 3.78 24.38 1.67
N LEU A 24 4.09 23.09 1.60
CA LEU A 24 5.44 22.57 1.71
C LEU A 24 6.02 22.42 0.30
N ARG A 25 6.76 23.41 -0.14
CA ARG A 25 7.43 23.38 -1.45
C ARG A 25 8.66 22.50 -1.37
N LEU A 26 8.74 21.53 -2.26
CA LEU A 26 9.87 20.62 -2.37
C LEU A 26 10.87 21.11 -3.43
N PRO A 27 12.17 20.82 -3.30
CA PRO A 27 13.11 20.98 -4.40
C PRO A 27 12.76 20.02 -5.54
N VAL A 28 13.03 20.42 -6.79
CA VAL A 28 12.82 19.55 -7.96
C VAL A 28 13.82 18.38 -7.93
N GLU A 29 15.07 18.65 -7.62
CA GLU A 29 16.10 17.63 -7.42
C GLU A 29 16.01 17.08 -5.99
N LYS A 30 15.45 15.88 -5.85
CA LYS A 30 15.27 15.17 -4.58
C LYS A 30 15.24 13.66 -4.80
N ASP A 31 15.59 12.91 -3.77
CA ASP A 31 15.52 11.43 -3.78
C ASP A 31 14.09 10.90 -3.51
N ASP A 32 13.22 11.74 -2.97
CA ASP A 32 11.84 11.38 -2.59
C ASP A 32 10.85 11.67 -3.73
N THR A 33 9.88 10.79 -3.95
CA THR A 33 8.66 11.14 -4.70
C THR A 33 7.76 12.04 -3.83
N ASP A 34 6.86 12.80 -4.44
CA ASP A 34 5.93 13.66 -3.68
C ASP A 34 5.05 12.83 -2.74
N MET A 35 4.64 11.62 -3.15
CA MET A 35 3.87 10.70 -2.32
C MET A 35 4.63 10.28 -1.05
N ILE A 36 5.89 9.81 -1.19
CA ILE A 36 6.67 9.42 -0.01
C ILE A 36 6.97 10.61 0.88
N ARG A 37 7.17 11.80 0.30
CA ARG A 37 7.38 13.02 1.09
C ARG A 37 6.14 13.41 1.89
N ALA A 38 4.96 13.34 1.28
CA ALA A 38 3.70 13.57 1.99
C ALA A 38 3.47 12.57 3.13
N VAL A 39 3.83 11.29 2.93
CA VAL A 39 3.77 10.27 3.97
C VAL A 39 4.75 10.57 5.12
N LYS A 40 5.99 10.97 4.81
CA LYS A 40 6.96 11.39 5.84
C LYS A 40 6.42 12.54 6.68
N GLU A 41 5.87 13.56 6.04
CA GLU A 41 5.25 14.70 6.73
C GLU A 41 4.07 14.27 7.61
N GLY A 42 3.26 13.29 7.15
CA GLY A 42 2.19 12.69 7.96
C GLY A 42 2.75 12.03 9.24
N PHE A 43 3.81 11.22 9.12
CA PHE A 43 4.48 10.63 10.28
C PHE A 43 5.02 11.67 11.26
N ASP A 44 5.64 12.73 10.76
CA ASP A 44 6.19 13.84 11.57
C ASP A 44 5.08 14.57 12.35
N ARG A 45 3.86 14.58 11.81
CA ARG A 45 2.65 15.12 12.48
C ARG A 45 1.96 14.11 13.40
N GLY A 46 2.49 12.89 13.51
CA GLY A 46 1.96 11.85 14.41
C GLY A 46 0.94 10.91 13.76
N GLU A 47 0.67 11.06 12.46
CA GLU A 47 -0.26 10.18 11.75
C GLU A 47 0.29 8.76 11.63
N ARG A 48 -0.61 7.78 11.66
CA ARG A 48 -0.27 6.35 11.54
C ARG A 48 -1.18 5.59 10.58
N GLU A 49 -2.23 6.22 10.10
CA GLU A 49 -3.14 5.68 9.10
C GLU A 49 -3.09 6.54 7.84
N PHE A 50 -2.85 5.91 6.69
CA PHE A 50 -2.62 6.59 5.42
C PHE A 50 -3.51 6.00 4.33
N HIS A 51 -4.28 6.87 3.66
CA HIS A 51 -5.09 6.54 2.49
C HIS A 51 -4.53 7.26 1.28
N LEU A 52 -3.86 6.52 0.40
CA LEU A 52 -3.18 7.03 -0.79
C LEU A 52 -4.13 6.91 -1.98
N LEU A 53 -4.58 8.04 -2.53
CA LEU A 53 -5.47 8.11 -3.67
C LEU A 53 -4.75 8.76 -4.86
N GLY A 54 -5.13 8.33 -6.08
CA GLY A 54 -4.50 8.83 -7.31
C GLY A 54 -3.09 8.31 -7.57
N GLY A 55 -2.60 7.35 -6.75
CA GLY A 55 -1.28 6.76 -6.90
C GLY A 55 -1.20 5.54 -7.81
N MET A 56 -2.31 5.13 -8.42
CA MET A 56 -2.40 3.99 -9.35
C MET A 56 -3.05 4.40 -10.66
N GLY A 57 -2.67 3.71 -11.73
CA GLY A 57 -3.13 4.03 -13.08
C GLY A 57 -2.34 5.18 -13.72
N GLY A 58 -2.82 5.70 -14.85
CA GLY A 58 -2.11 6.71 -15.62
C GLY A 58 -0.95 6.14 -16.45
N HIS A 59 -0.09 7.02 -16.96
CA HIS A 59 0.98 6.67 -17.89
C HIS A 59 2.29 6.26 -17.20
N ARG A 60 2.40 6.45 -15.89
CA ARG A 60 3.62 6.25 -15.11
C ARG A 60 3.52 5.01 -14.21
N THR A 61 3.71 3.83 -14.79
CA THR A 61 3.72 2.55 -14.04
C THR A 61 4.82 2.52 -12.99
N ASP A 62 5.96 3.17 -13.24
CA ASP A 62 7.06 3.32 -12.27
C ASP A 62 6.59 4.01 -10.98
N HIS A 63 5.74 5.03 -11.06
CA HIS A 63 5.14 5.66 -9.88
C HIS A 63 4.18 4.72 -9.15
N THR A 64 3.42 3.88 -9.86
CA THR A 64 2.59 2.86 -9.22
C THR A 64 3.43 1.89 -8.39
N VAL A 65 4.56 1.41 -8.95
CA VAL A 65 5.51 0.55 -8.23
C VAL A 65 6.10 1.26 -7.01
N ALA A 66 6.54 2.53 -7.16
CA ALA A 66 7.06 3.33 -6.05
C ALA A 66 6.02 3.53 -4.94
N ASN A 67 4.74 3.71 -5.29
CA ASN A 67 3.65 3.85 -4.32
C ASN A 67 3.36 2.52 -3.60
N MET A 68 3.51 1.37 -4.25
CA MET A 68 3.46 0.06 -3.58
C MET A 68 4.64 -0.10 -2.59
N GLN A 69 5.85 0.35 -2.94
CA GLN A 69 6.98 0.37 -2.00
C GLN A 69 6.73 1.33 -0.82
N THR A 70 6.00 2.43 -1.04
CA THR A 70 5.60 3.36 0.03
C THR A 70 4.73 2.67 1.08
N LEU A 71 3.89 1.69 0.71
CA LEU A 71 3.12 0.91 1.68
C LEU A 71 4.03 0.10 2.63
N ALA A 72 5.11 -0.50 2.12
CA ALA A 72 6.09 -1.18 2.99
C ALA A 72 6.85 -0.18 3.88
N TYR A 73 7.16 1.02 3.37
CA TYR A 73 7.74 2.08 4.18
C TYR A 73 6.85 2.45 5.36
N ILE A 74 5.53 2.57 5.13
CA ILE A 74 4.52 2.85 6.16
C ILE A 74 4.47 1.70 7.18
N ALA A 75 4.32 0.44 6.70
CA ALA A 75 4.21 -0.73 7.56
C ALA A 75 5.43 -0.93 8.47
N ARG A 76 6.64 -0.78 7.94
CA ARG A 76 7.89 -0.88 8.73
C ARG A 76 8.05 0.20 9.80
N ARG A 77 7.27 1.28 9.72
CA ARG A 77 7.23 2.36 10.71
C ARG A 77 6.03 2.28 11.65
N GLY A 78 5.36 1.13 11.65
CA GLY A 78 4.21 0.90 12.52
C GLY A 78 2.96 1.65 12.13
N GLY A 79 2.87 2.10 10.87
CA GLY A 79 1.67 2.68 10.29
C GLY A 79 0.88 1.66 9.47
N GLN A 80 -0.37 2.01 9.15
CA GLN A 80 -1.22 1.29 8.22
C GLN A 80 -1.45 2.13 6.97
N GLY A 81 -1.07 1.61 5.81
CA GLY A 81 -1.26 2.28 4.52
C GLY A 81 -2.22 1.53 3.61
N TRP A 82 -3.06 2.27 2.92
CA TRP A 82 -3.91 1.77 1.84
C TRP A 82 -3.71 2.61 0.58
N LEU A 83 -3.46 1.95 -0.55
CA LEU A 83 -3.36 2.56 -1.87
C LEU A 83 -4.57 2.15 -2.70
N TYR A 84 -5.30 3.12 -3.24
CA TYR A 84 -6.55 2.90 -3.98
C TYR A 84 -6.44 3.32 -5.43
N GLY A 85 -6.99 2.51 -6.32
CA GLY A 85 -7.12 2.85 -7.75
C GLY A 85 -7.66 1.69 -8.58
N ASN A 86 -8.28 1.99 -9.71
CA ASN A 86 -8.74 1.02 -10.70
C ASN A 86 -9.66 -0.11 -10.16
N GLY A 87 -10.47 0.18 -9.13
CA GLY A 87 -11.31 -0.84 -8.49
C GLY A 87 -10.55 -1.81 -7.60
N GLU A 88 -9.30 -1.48 -7.28
CA GLU A 88 -8.43 -2.26 -6.42
C GLU A 88 -7.95 -1.44 -5.23
N ARG A 89 -7.57 -2.11 -4.16
CA ARG A 89 -6.87 -1.52 -3.03
C ARG A 89 -5.70 -2.40 -2.60
N PHE A 90 -4.60 -1.76 -2.29
CA PHE A 90 -3.39 -2.44 -1.82
C PHE A 90 -3.00 -1.97 -0.43
N THR A 91 -2.43 -2.88 0.34
CA THR A 91 -1.81 -2.60 1.65
C THR A 91 -0.56 -3.45 1.82
N ALA A 92 0.24 -3.16 2.82
CA ALA A 92 1.39 -3.98 3.18
C ALA A 92 1.44 -4.26 4.68
N ILE A 93 1.99 -5.43 5.02
CA ILE A 93 2.38 -5.81 6.37
C ILE A 93 3.82 -6.31 6.36
N CYS A 94 4.60 -6.05 7.40
CA CYS A 94 6.00 -6.44 7.48
C CYS A 94 6.34 -6.97 8.88
N ASP A 95 7.30 -7.88 8.95
CA ASP A 95 8.06 -8.28 10.15
C ASP A 95 7.22 -8.45 11.45
N GLY A 96 6.46 -9.51 11.53
CA GLY A 96 5.53 -9.80 12.63
C GLY A 96 4.15 -9.17 12.45
N GLY A 97 3.90 -8.51 11.32
CA GLY A 97 2.64 -7.85 11.01
C GLY A 97 1.51 -8.85 10.71
N GLU A 98 0.31 -8.41 11.02
CA GLU A 98 -0.94 -9.14 10.77
C GLU A 98 -2.03 -8.19 10.35
N ILE A 99 -2.91 -8.64 9.46
CA ILE A 99 -4.10 -7.89 9.04
C ILE A 99 -5.30 -8.81 8.87
N THR A 100 -6.47 -8.29 9.20
CA THR A 100 -7.76 -8.92 8.90
C THR A 100 -8.43 -8.18 7.74
N LEU A 101 -8.75 -8.92 6.69
CA LEU A 101 -9.34 -8.41 5.46
C LEU A 101 -10.80 -8.79 5.37
N THR A 102 -11.64 -7.84 4.96
CA THR A 102 -13.05 -8.07 4.65
C THR A 102 -13.36 -7.55 3.25
N ALA A 103 -14.10 -8.36 2.49
CA ALA A 103 -14.60 -7.99 1.16
C ALA A 103 -15.82 -8.83 0.81
N GLY A 104 -16.48 -8.48 -0.29
CA GLY A 104 -17.60 -9.28 -0.81
C GLY A 104 -17.17 -10.72 -1.15
N GLN A 105 -18.10 -11.66 -1.09
CA GLN A 105 -17.83 -13.08 -1.29
C GLN A 105 -17.23 -13.41 -2.67
N ASN A 106 -17.50 -12.57 -3.68
CA ASN A 106 -16.95 -12.74 -5.02
C ASN A 106 -15.58 -12.05 -5.20
N SER A 107 -15.14 -11.27 -4.22
CA SER A 107 -13.88 -10.56 -4.27
C SER A 107 -12.69 -11.51 -4.24
N VAL A 108 -11.59 -11.09 -4.84
CA VAL A 108 -10.33 -11.83 -4.85
C VAL A 108 -9.25 -11.01 -4.16
N PHE A 109 -8.24 -11.68 -3.64
CA PHE A 109 -7.06 -11.02 -3.14
C PHE A 109 -5.80 -11.76 -3.57
N SER A 110 -4.71 -11.03 -3.60
CA SER A 110 -3.38 -11.56 -3.93
C SER A 110 -2.37 -11.12 -2.88
N VAL A 111 -1.42 -11.99 -2.59
CA VAL A 111 -0.35 -11.74 -1.63
C VAL A 111 0.98 -11.93 -2.34
N PHE A 112 1.82 -10.91 -2.33
CA PHE A 112 3.15 -10.91 -2.95
C PHE A 112 4.21 -10.62 -1.90
N CYS A 113 5.40 -11.17 -2.08
CA CYS A 113 6.58 -10.68 -1.38
C CYS A 113 6.97 -9.29 -1.90
N LEU A 114 7.42 -8.42 -1.04
CA LEU A 114 7.87 -7.09 -1.41
C LEU A 114 9.34 -6.90 -1.00
N GLY A 115 10.22 -6.96 -2.00
CA GLY A 115 11.66 -6.77 -1.87
C GLY A 115 12.48 -8.03 -1.63
N ALA A 116 12.02 -8.97 -0.82
CA ALA A 116 12.70 -10.22 -0.50
C ALA A 116 11.69 -11.31 -0.14
N ASP A 117 12.16 -12.54 0.04
CA ASP A 117 11.36 -13.66 0.51
C ASP A 117 10.70 -13.37 1.87
N ALA A 118 9.52 -13.93 2.07
CA ALA A 118 8.76 -13.80 3.30
C ALA A 118 8.58 -15.17 3.97
N GLU A 119 8.87 -15.22 5.27
CA GLU A 119 8.82 -16.43 6.09
C GLU A 119 7.69 -16.36 7.12
N GLY A 120 7.13 -17.51 7.46
CA GLY A 120 6.06 -17.62 8.44
C GLY A 120 4.76 -16.99 7.94
N VAL A 121 4.51 -17.09 6.62
CA VAL A 121 3.30 -16.55 6.02
C VAL A 121 2.12 -17.45 6.34
N THR A 122 1.10 -16.86 6.94
CA THR A 122 -0.16 -17.54 7.25
C THR A 122 -1.32 -16.80 6.59
N ILE A 123 -2.15 -17.55 5.86
CA ILE A 123 -3.39 -17.05 5.25
C ILE A 123 -4.51 -17.95 5.79
N GLY A 124 -5.35 -17.41 6.65
CA GLY A 124 -6.50 -18.13 7.24
C GLY A 124 -7.82 -17.65 6.68
N ASN A 125 -8.83 -18.53 6.70
CA ASN A 125 -10.22 -18.28 6.26
C ASN A 125 -10.33 -17.89 4.77
N ALA A 126 -9.46 -18.45 3.93
CA ALA A 126 -9.44 -18.22 2.49
C ALA A 126 -9.59 -19.54 1.74
N LYS A 127 -9.93 -19.48 0.45
CA LYS A 127 -10.06 -20.67 -0.39
C LYS A 127 -8.76 -21.48 -0.48
N TYR A 128 -7.62 -20.77 -0.52
CA TYR A 128 -6.28 -21.36 -0.55
C TYR A 128 -5.51 -20.92 0.69
N PRO A 129 -5.67 -21.62 1.84
CA PRO A 129 -5.00 -21.26 3.07
C PRO A 129 -3.51 -21.60 3.02
N LEU A 130 -2.71 -20.86 3.78
CA LEU A 130 -1.29 -21.14 4.03
C LEU A 130 -1.03 -21.15 5.54
N THR A 131 -0.12 -22.02 5.98
CA THR A 131 0.30 -22.08 7.39
C THR A 131 1.82 -22.11 7.47
N ASP A 132 2.41 -21.12 8.12
CA ASP A 132 3.86 -20.97 8.34
C ASP A 132 4.69 -21.19 7.05
N ALA A 133 4.17 -20.73 5.92
CA ALA A 133 4.77 -20.94 4.62
C ALA A 133 5.92 -19.94 4.34
N VAL A 134 6.78 -20.31 3.39
CA VAL A 134 7.73 -19.39 2.77
C VAL A 134 7.17 -18.99 1.41
N LEU A 135 7.04 -17.69 1.17
CA LEU A 135 6.80 -17.13 -0.16
C LEU A 135 8.11 -16.56 -0.69
N THR A 136 8.47 -16.90 -1.92
CA THR A 136 9.69 -16.38 -2.55
C THR A 136 9.37 -15.17 -3.43
N ALA A 137 10.30 -14.24 -3.53
CA ALA A 137 10.10 -12.98 -4.24
C ALA A 137 10.01 -13.16 -5.78
N ASP A 138 10.48 -14.30 -6.28
CA ASP A 138 10.54 -14.64 -7.71
C ASP A 138 9.35 -15.52 -8.16
N PHE A 139 8.50 -15.99 -7.25
CA PHE A 139 7.40 -16.88 -7.57
C PHE A 139 6.05 -16.42 -7.01
N PRO A 140 5.04 -16.11 -7.85
CA PRO A 140 3.78 -15.50 -7.42
C PRO A 140 2.77 -16.51 -6.86
N LEU A 141 3.14 -17.31 -5.86
CA LEU A 141 2.31 -18.35 -5.26
C LEU A 141 0.99 -17.82 -4.67
N GLY A 142 1.02 -16.62 -4.08
CA GLY A 142 -0.12 -16.03 -3.36
C GLY A 142 -1.15 -15.32 -4.23
N VAL A 143 -1.12 -15.48 -5.55
CA VAL A 143 -2.00 -14.77 -6.48
C VAL A 143 -3.38 -15.41 -6.59
N SER A 144 -4.42 -14.57 -6.71
CA SER A 144 -5.82 -14.96 -6.98
C SER A 144 -6.42 -15.90 -5.94
N ASN A 145 -6.25 -15.61 -4.68
CA ASN A 145 -7.00 -16.24 -3.60
C ASN A 145 -8.42 -15.63 -3.49
N HIS A 146 -9.33 -16.30 -2.80
CA HIS A 146 -10.74 -15.91 -2.73
C HIS A 146 -11.22 -15.78 -1.29
N PHE A 147 -12.09 -14.81 -1.08
CA PHE A 147 -12.92 -14.72 0.12
C PHE A 147 -14.01 -15.82 0.07
N ILE A 148 -14.24 -16.46 1.20
CA ILE A 148 -15.22 -17.56 1.36
C ILE A 148 -16.36 -17.19 2.31
N GLY A 149 -16.69 -15.89 2.40
CA GLY A 149 -17.75 -15.38 3.26
C GLY A 149 -17.32 -15.12 4.70
N GLN A 150 -16.04 -15.21 5.00
CA GLN A 150 -15.44 -14.91 6.31
C GLN A 150 -14.34 -13.87 6.17
N ALA A 151 -13.99 -13.21 7.26
CA ALA A 151 -12.83 -12.34 7.31
C ALA A 151 -11.54 -13.16 7.14
N VAL A 152 -10.71 -12.77 6.19
CA VAL A 152 -9.42 -13.42 5.89
C VAL A 152 -8.36 -12.84 6.81
N ARG A 153 -7.58 -13.69 7.46
CA ARG A 153 -6.41 -13.30 8.24
C ARG A 153 -5.16 -13.53 7.40
N VAL A 154 -4.32 -12.50 7.27
CA VAL A 154 -2.98 -12.60 6.67
C VAL A 154 -1.95 -12.16 7.70
N ALA A 155 -0.91 -12.98 7.90
CA ALA A 155 0.17 -12.68 8.82
C ALA A 155 1.52 -13.06 8.22
N VAL A 156 2.59 -12.39 8.64
CA VAL A 156 3.97 -12.68 8.25
C VAL A 156 4.89 -12.56 9.46
N ARG A 157 5.78 -13.53 9.66
CA ARG A 157 6.77 -13.49 10.73
C ARG A 157 7.98 -12.63 10.36
N ARG A 158 8.50 -12.79 9.15
CA ARG A 158 9.68 -12.08 8.64
C ARG A 158 9.51 -11.73 7.17
N GLY A 159 9.95 -10.55 6.78
CA GLY A 159 9.80 -10.01 5.42
C GLY A 159 8.59 -9.10 5.29
N CYS A 160 8.29 -8.66 4.09
CA CYS A 160 7.14 -7.81 3.79
C CYS A 160 6.22 -8.48 2.76
N LEU A 161 4.93 -8.36 3.00
CA LEU A 161 3.88 -8.76 2.06
C LEU A 161 3.15 -7.54 1.54
N LEU A 162 2.98 -7.47 0.22
CA LEU A 162 2.02 -6.62 -0.46
C LEU A 162 0.74 -7.41 -0.68
N ILE A 163 -0.39 -6.86 -0.27
CA ILE A 163 -1.69 -7.50 -0.36
C ILE A 163 -2.58 -6.62 -1.24
N GLY A 164 -3.03 -7.16 -2.37
CA GLY A 164 -3.98 -6.51 -3.27
C GLY A 164 -5.35 -7.15 -3.16
N ILE A 165 -6.40 -6.34 -3.12
CA ILE A 165 -7.81 -6.78 -3.09
C ILE A 165 -8.51 -6.16 -4.30
N THR A 166 -9.18 -7.01 -5.08
CA THR A 166 -10.07 -6.59 -6.16
C THR A 166 -11.50 -6.91 -5.75
N ASP A 167 -12.29 -5.87 -5.53
CA ASP A 167 -13.70 -6.03 -5.23
C ASP A 167 -14.44 -6.37 -6.53
N LYS A 168 -15.18 -7.48 -6.52
CA LYS A 168 -16.09 -7.86 -7.61
C LYS A 168 -17.51 -7.59 -7.17
N GLU A 169 -18.24 -6.85 -8.00
CA GLU A 169 -19.67 -6.61 -7.84
C GLU A 169 -20.52 -7.89 -7.91
#